data_b5b9e93afab7d96d4926aa6b4eba3cdc
#
_entry.id   b5b9e93afab7d96d4926aa6b4eba3cdc
#
_cell.length_a   1.000
_cell.length_b   1.000
_cell.length_c   1.000
_cell.angle_alpha   90.00
_cell.angle_beta   90.00
_cell.angle_gamma   90.00
#
_symmetry.space_group_name_H-M   'P 1'
#
loop_
_entity.id
_entity.type
_entity.pdbx_description
1 polymer ?
#
loop_
_entity_poly.entity_id
_entity_poly.type
_entity_poly.pdbx_seq_one_letter_code
_entity_poly.pdbx_strand_id
1 'polypeptide(L)'
;SAGERKQRIIADIIHDFGVQPRLNNDRGTAILVAASIYDACHYFRLFQNTSFGKYCGIITSYEPNHNAISREPKDSDERYKFDTYTQHVLQKDQTTKDYEDKTKQRFIDEPANLKLLIVVSKLLTGFDAPSCTYIYLDNELRDHNLFQAICRTNRLDGDDKDYGHIVDYKELFEKVQDSIAVYTSDELDIDEGGDDGNVAVKDWLKEGKAQLDAAREALRYLCEPVAMPREMEQYLLYFCGDANDPEALLNTEPLRISFYKSAAAFLRAYAAIAQNLEDAGYSAADIAALEKEIEFYSDTRTAIKKHSGEELDIKPYEADMRHLINT
;
A
#
# COMPACT_ATOMS: atom_id res chain seq x y z
N SER A 1 -21.76 18.28 5.96
CA SER A 1 -22.13 17.36 7.07
C SER A 1 -21.16 16.18 7.13
N ALA A 2 -21.11 15.47 8.25
CA ALA A 2 -20.27 14.28 8.39
C ALA A 2 -20.61 13.20 7.34
N GLY A 3 -21.87 13.09 6.94
CA GLY A 3 -22.30 12.18 5.88
C GLY A 3 -21.77 12.55 4.50
N GLU A 4 -21.77 13.81 4.13
CA GLU A 4 -21.22 14.30 2.87
C GLU A 4 -19.72 14.07 2.78
N ARG A 5 -19.00 14.24 3.89
CA ARG A 5 -17.57 13.97 3.96
C ARG A 5 -17.28 12.48 3.67
N LYS A 6 -18.01 11.55 4.29
CA LYS A 6 -17.85 10.12 4.03
C LYS A 6 -18.17 9.74 2.58
N GLN A 7 -19.19 10.36 1.98
CA GLN A 7 -19.51 10.13 0.56
C GLN A 7 -18.39 10.58 -0.37
N ARG A 8 -17.71 11.71 -0.07
CA ARG A 8 -16.54 12.16 -0.84
C ARG A 8 -15.36 11.19 -0.70
N ILE A 9 -15.08 10.70 0.51
CA ILE A 9 -14.03 9.69 0.74
C ILE A 9 -14.32 8.41 -0.04
N ILE A 10 -15.56 7.94 -0.05
CA ILE A 10 -15.98 6.77 -0.82
C ILE A 10 -15.78 6.99 -2.32
N ALA A 11 -16.18 8.13 -2.85
CA ALA A 11 -16.00 8.47 -4.25
C ALA A 11 -14.50 8.52 -4.63
N ASP A 12 -13.66 9.06 -3.75
CA ASP A 12 -12.22 9.13 -3.93
C ASP A 12 -11.59 7.72 -3.95
N ILE A 13 -11.94 6.87 -3.00
CA ILE A 13 -11.46 5.48 -2.96
C ILE A 13 -11.89 4.69 -4.22
N ILE A 14 -13.15 4.81 -4.64
CA ILE A 14 -13.64 4.14 -5.85
C ILE A 14 -12.91 4.66 -7.08
N HIS A 15 -12.66 5.96 -7.15
CA HIS A 15 -11.87 6.56 -8.23
C HIS A 15 -10.46 5.97 -8.29
N ASP A 16 -9.77 5.88 -7.15
CA ASP A 16 -8.43 5.29 -7.05
C ASP A 16 -8.40 3.85 -7.56
N PHE A 17 -9.40 3.03 -7.24
CA PHE A 17 -9.51 1.67 -7.79
C PHE A 17 -9.73 1.63 -9.31
N GLY A 18 -10.15 2.73 -9.91
CA GLY A 18 -10.28 2.86 -11.37
C GLY A 18 -9.01 3.34 -12.08
N VAL A 19 -8.11 4.05 -11.38
CA VAL A 19 -7.00 4.77 -12.04
C VAL A 19 -5.63 4.45 -11.48
N GLN A 20 -5.51 4.07 -10.20
CA GLN A 20 -4.21 3.88 -9.58
C GLN A 20 -3.58 2.54 -9.94
N PRO A 21 -2.26 2.50 -10.19
CA PRO A 21 -1.54 1.25 -10.44
C PRO A 21 -1.81 0.21 -9.36
N ARG A 22 -1.90 -1.04 -9.73
CA ARG A 22 -2.25 -2.23 -8.93
C ARG A 22 -3.70 -2.26 -8.46
N LEU A 23 -4.32 -1.14 -8.10
CA LEU A 23 -5.74 -1.12 -7.74
C LEU A 23 -6.63 -1.33 -8.98
N ASN A 24 -6.24 -0.77 -10.13
CA ASN A 24 -7.00 -0.86 -11.38
C ASN A 24 -6.82 -2.18 -12.15
N ASN A 25 -5.91 -3.03 -11.73
CA ASN A 25 -5.59 -4.31 -12.40
C ASN A 25 -5.91 -5.56 -11.54
N ASP A 26 -6.69 -5.40 -10.48
CA ASP A 26 -7.14 -6.47 -9.57
C ASP A 26 -6.02 -7.16 -8.75
N ARG A 27 -4.81 -6.61 -8.73
CA ARG A 27 -3.66 -7.17 -8.00
C ARG A 27 -3.49 -6.56 -6.61
N GLY A 28 -3.77 -5.27 -6.48
CA GLY A 28 -3.66 -4.53 -5.23
C GLY A 28 -4.99 -4.44 -4.51
N THR A 29 -4.89 -4.45 -3.19
CA THR A 29 -6.01 -4.23 -2.28
C THR A 29 -5.77 -3.00 -1.42
N ALA A 30 -6.77 -2.59 -0.66
CA ALA A 30 -6.68 -1.44 0.23
C ALA A 30 -7.39 -1.70 1.57
N ILE A 31 -7.00 -0.91 2.57
CA ILE A 31 -7.64 -0.88 3.88
C ILE A 31 -8.14 0.54 4.15
N LEU A 32 -9.39 0.68 4.59
CA LEU A 32 -9.94 1.92 5.12
C LEU A 32 -10.03 1.83 6.65
N VAL A 33 -9.32 2.70 7.34
CA VAL A 33 -9.32 2.76 8.81
C VAL A 33 -10.32 3.83 9.26
N ALA A 34 -11.42 3.39 9.83
CA ALA A 34 -12.48 4.25 10.37
C ALA A 34 -12.22 4.66 11.82
N ALA A 35 -12.78 5.78 12.24
CA ALA A 35 -12.60 6.34 13.58
C ALA A 35 -13.28 5.52 14.69
N SER A 36 -14.37 4.83 14.38
CA SER A 36 -15.15 4.03 15.31
C SER A 36 -15.82 2.85 14.63
N ILE A 37 -16.33 1.89 15.41
CA ILE A 37 -17.13 0.78 14.89
C ILE A 37 -18.40 1.30 14.20
N TYR A 38 -19.03 2.33 14.74
CA TYR A 38 -20.17 2.98 14.10
C TYR A 38 -19.81 3.55 12.74
N ASP A 39 -18.70 4.28 12.66
CA ASP A 39 -18.21 4.84 11.39
C ASP A 39 -17.84 3.74 10.38
N ALA A 40 -17.22 2.65 10.84
CA ALA A 40 -16.92 1.50 9.98
C ALA A 40 -18.21 0.89 9.39
N CYS A 41 -19.24 0.69 10.22
CA CYS A 41 -20.57 0.24 9.78
C CYS A 41 -21.21 1.22 8.79
N HIS A 42 -21.06 2.52 9.05
CA HIS A 42 -21.59 3.57 8.18
C HIS A 42 -20.91 3.54 6.80
N TYR A 43 -19.58 3.48 6.75
CA TYR A 43 -18.82 3.31 5.51
C TYR A 43 -19.24 2.04 4.76
N PHE A 44 -19.32 0.91 5.46
CA PHE A 44 -19.72 -0.35 4.85
C PHE A 44 -21.08 -0.26 4.17
N ARG A 45 -22.10 0.27 4.86
CA ARG A 45 -23.45 0.43 4.29
C ARG A 45 -23.49 1.43 3.13
N LEU A 46 -22.71 2.50 3.20
CA LEU A 46 -22.60 3.45 2.09
C LEU A 46 -21.95 2.80 0.85
N PHE A 47 -20.90 1.99 1.03
CA PHE A 47 -20.32 1.23 -0.07
C PHE A 47 -21.31 0.22 -0.67
N GLN A 48 -22.13 -0.46 0.16
CA GLN A 48 -23.16 -1.40 -0.32
C GLN A 48 -24.20 -0.75 -1.24
N ASN A 49 -24.39 0.57 -1.16
CA ASN A 49 -25.24 1.33 -2.06
C ASN A 49 -24.57 1.65 -3.41
N THR A 50 -23.33 1.22 -3.62
CA THR A 50 -22.57 1.39 -4.87
C THR A 50 -22.31 0.03 -5.54
N SER A 51 -21.93 0.06 -6.81
CA SER A 51 -21.48 -1.15 -7.53
C SER A 51 -20.20 -1.76 -6.96
N PHE A 52 -19.41 -0.96 -6.21
CA PHE A 52 -18.17 -1.39 -5.56
C PHE A 52 -18.42 -2.17 -4.27
N GLY A 53 -19.61 -2.07 -3.68
CA GLY A 53 -19.93 -2.69 -2.38
C GLY A 53 -19.66 -4.19 -2.30
N LYS A 54 -19.84 -4.92 -3.41
CA LYS A 54 -19.56 -6.37 -3.49
C LYS A 54 -18.09 -6.74 -3.26
N TYR A 55 -17.17 -5.76 -3.40
CA TYR A 55 -15.74 -5.93 -3.18
C TYR A 55 -15.27 -5.47 -1.80
N CYS A 56 -16.20 -5.06 -0.93
CA CYS A 56 -15.90 -4.55 0.40
C CYS A 56 -16.19 -5.58 1.49
N GLY A 57 -15.29 -5.66 2.48
CA GLY A 57 -15.51 -6.36 3.74
C GLY A 57 -15.38 -5.39 4.92
N ILE A 58 -15.91 -5.78 6.06
CA ILE A 58 -15.78 -5.04 7.31
C ILE A 58 -15.27 -5.96 8.41
N ILE A 59 -14.23 -5.55 9.13
CA ILE A 59 -13.71 -6.30 10.28
C ILE A 59 -13.48 -5.34 11.43
N THR A 60 -14.21 -5.57 12.53
CA THR A 60 -14.08 -4.82 13.77
C THR A 60 -14.11 -5.76 14.97
N SER A 61 -13.99 -5.21 16.18
CA SER A 61 -14.17 -5.98 17.42
C SER A 61 -15.62 -6.11 17.86
N TYR A 62 -16.58 -5.74 17.00
CA TYR A 62 -18.01 -5.79 17.34
C TYR A 62 -18.55 -7.21 17.32
N GLU A 63 -19.28 -7.58 18.36
CA GLU A 63 -20.05 -8.83 18.46
C GLU A 63 -21.51 -8.51 18.74
N PRO A 64 -22.46 -8.90 17.86
CA PRO A 64 -23.87 -8.64 18.06
C PRO A 64 -24.40 -9.34 19.31
N ASN A 65 -25.00 -8.59 20.24
CA ASN A 65 -25.62 -9.12 21.45
C ASN A 65 -27.16 -9.05 21.33
N HIS A 66 -27.76 -10.19 20.98
CA HIS A 66 -29.21 -10.30 20.81
C HIS A 66 -30.03 -10.03 22.09
N ASN A 67 -29.44 -10.27 23.26
CA ASN A 67 -30.13 -10.06 24.52
C ASN A 67 -30.14 -8.59 24.95
N ALA A 68 -29.08 -7.87 24.63
CA ALA A 68 -28.96 -6.44 24.98
C ALA A 68 -29.74 -5.53 24.05
N ILE A 69 -29.83 -5.89 22.77
CA ILE A 69 -30.39 -5.02 21.73
C ILE A 69 -31.87 -4.70 21.91
N SER A 70 -32.64 -5.57 22.57
CA SER A 70 -34.07 -5.34 22.81
C SER A 70 -34.37 -4.10 23.66
N ARG A 71 -33.38 -3.64 24.45
CA ARG A 71 -33.45 -2.48 25.32
C ARG A 71 -32.96 -1.20 24.67
N GLU A 72 -32.30 -1.29 23.53
CA GLU A 72 -31.72 -0.16 22.83
C GLU A 72 -32.77 0.60 22.00
N PRO A 73 -32.75 1.95 21.99
CA PRO A 73 -33.56 2.77 21.10
C PRO A 73 -33.31 2.37 19.61
N LYS A 74 -34.33 2.55 18.78
CA LYS A 74 -34.26 2.18 17.35
C LYS A 74 -33.26 3.01 16.56
N ASP A 75 -32.97 4.23 17.01
CA ASP A 75 -32.07 5.21 16.40
C ASP A 75 -30.71 5.29 17.09
N SER A 76 -30.41 4.37 18.03
CA SER A 76 -29.12 4.36 18.70
C SER A 76 -28.00 3.83 17.81
N ASP A 77 -26.77 4.28 18.08
CA ASP A 77 -25.56 3.77 17.42
C ASP A 77 -25.40 2.26 17.60
N GLU A 78 -25.80 1.73 18.76
CA GLU A 78 -25.75 0.31 19.06
C GLU A 78 -26.69 -0.47 18.17
N ARG A 79 -27.93 0.03 18.00
CA ARG A 79 -28.91 -0.56 17.08
C ARG A 79 -28.41 -0.55 15.64
N TYR A 80 -27.78 0.55 15.20
CA TYR A 80 -27.23 0.67 13.87
C TYR A 80 -26.12 -0.35 13.60
N LYS A 81 -25.19 -0.53 14.56
CA LYS A 81 -24.13 -1.55 14.48
C LYS A 81 -24.70 -2.95 14.43
N PHE A 82 -25.65 -3.24 15.31
CA PHE A 82 -26.33 -4.54 15.37
C PHE A 82 -27.03 -4.89 14.06
N ASP A 83 -27.83 -3.97 13.53
CA ASP A 83 -28.55 -4.19 12.26
C ASP A 83 -27.58 -4.32 11.09
N THR A 84 -26.48 -3.58 11.08
CA THR A 84 -25.45 -3.73 10.04
C THR A 84 -24.86 -5.12 10.05
N TYR A 85 -24.44 -5.63 11.20
CA TYR A 85 -23.83 -6.94 11.30
C TYR A 85 -24.82 -8.08 11.03
N THR A 86 -26.01 -8.03 11.58
CA THR A 86 -26.98 -9.12 11.47
C THR A 86 -27.71 -9.17 10.12
N GLN A 87 -27.86 -8.04 9.43
CA GLN A 87 -28.63 -7.97 8.18
C GLN A 87 -27.73 -7.87 6.93
N HIS A 88 -26.49 -7.35 7.06
CA HIS A 88 -25.66 -7.02 5.92
C HIS A 88 -24.28 -7.70 5.91
N VAL A 89 -23.79 -8.15 7.06
CA VAL A 89 -22.43 -8.72 7.19
C VAL A 89 -22.48 -10.23 7.39
N LEU A 90 -23.16 -10.69 8.42
CA LEU A 90 -23.19 -12.08 8.82
C LEU A 90 -24.24 -12.88 8.04
N GLN A 91 -23.88 -14.08 7.62
CA GLN A 91 -24.84 -15.06 7.12
C GLN A 91 -25.60 -15.72 8.29
N LYS A 92 -26.67 -16.40 7.97
CA LYS A 92 -27.46 -17.14 8.98
C LYS A 92 -26.53 -18.12 9.72
N ASP A 93 -26.62 -18.09 11.05
CA ASP A 93 -25.83 -18.94 11.96
C ASP A 93 -24.30 -18.77 11.88
N GLN A 94 -23.81 -17.72 11.22
CA GLN A 94 -22.38 -17.39 11.16
C GLN A 94 -21.97 -16.55 12.35
N THR A 95 -20.87 -16.93 13.02
CA THR A 95 -20.26 -16.11 14.07
C THR A 95 -19.40 -14.99 13.47
N THR A 96 -19.17 -13.93 14.25
CA THR A 96 -18.26 -12.85 13.85
C THR A 96 -16.85 -13.35 13.61
N LYS A 97 -16.40 -14.33 14.42
CA LYS A 97 -15.07 -14.94 14.26
C LYS A 97 -14.96 -15.73 12.95
N ASP A 98 -15.96 -16.56 12.61
CA ASP A 98 -15.96 -17.31 11.35
C ASP A 98 -15.98 -16.37 10.13
N TYR A 99 -16.73 -15.30 10.23
CA TYR A 99 -16.76 -14.27 9.19
C TYR A 99 -15.40 -13.58 9.06
N GLU A 100 -14.80 -13.17 10.18
CA GLU A 100 -13.50 -12.51 10.20
C GLU A 100 -12.42 -13.41 9.58
N ASP A 101 -12.32 -14.66 10.00
CA ASP A 101 -11.30 -15.60 9.51
C ASP A 101 -11.44 -15.84 8.01
N LYS A 102 -12.65 -16.06 7.51
CA LYS A 102 -12.93 -16.22 6.08
C LYS A 102 -12.63 -14.94 5.29
N THR A 103 -13.00 -13.80 5.84
CA THR A 103 -12.79 -12.50 5.18
C THR A 103 -11.31 -12.16 5.08
N LYS A 104 -10.52 -12.41 6.12
CA LYS A 104 -9.06 -12.25 6.10
C LYS A 104 -8.42 -13.15 5.05
N GLN A 105 -8.82 -14.41 5.00
CA GLN A 105 -8.30 -15.37 4.03
C GLN A 105 -8.62 -14.95 2.59
N ARG A 106 -9.84 -14.52 2.33
CA ARG A 106 -10.24 -14.02 1.00
C ARG A 106 -9.49 -12.75 0.61
N PHE A 107 -9.23 -11.86 1.55
CA PHE A 107 -8.49 -10.64 1.29
C PHE A 107 -7.03 -10.92 0.87
N ILE A 108 -6.44 -11.99 1.41
CA ILE A 108 -5.10 -12.44 1.02
C ILE A 108 -5.13 -13.17 -0.32
N ASP A 109 -6.04 -14.12 -0.49
CA ASP A 109 -6.02 -15.08 -1.61
C ASP A 109 -6.77 -14.58 -2.85
N GLU A 110 -7.75 -13.68 -2.68
CA GLU A 110 -8.66 -13.25 -3.73
C GLU A 110 -8.70 -11.72 -3.88
N PRO A 111 -7.58 -11.03 -4.19
CA PRO A 111 -7.53 -9.57 -4.28
C PRO A 111 -8.48 -8.99 -5.34
N ALA A 112 -8.81 -9.75 -6.37
CA ALA A 112 -9.79 -9.34 -7.38
C ALA A 112 -11.23 -9.35 -6.88
N ASN A 113 -11.56 -10.19 -5.88
CA ASN A 113 -12.92 -10.39 -5.37
C ASN A 113 -13.18 -9.64 -4.06
N LEU A 114 -12.16 -9.43 -3.25
CA LEU A 114 -12.23 -8.64 -2.02
C LEU A 114 -11.12 -7.58 -2.03
N LYS A 115 -11.49 -6.38 -2.46
CA LYS A 115 -10.55 -5.30 -2.78
C LYS A 115 -10.30 -4.34 -1.61
N LEU A 116 -11.31 -4.15 -0.77
CA LEU A 116 -11.29 -3.18 0.33
C LEU A 116 -11.74 -3.80 1.64
N LEU A 117 -10.92 -3.69 2.69
CA LEU A 117 -11.33 -3.96 4.06
C LEU A 117 -11.57 -2.65 4.81
N ILE A 118 -12.73 -2.54 5.43
CA ILE A 118 -13.08 -1.44 6.33
C ILE A 118 -12.83 -1.94 7.75
N VAL A 119 -11.96 -1.24 8.48
CA VAL A 119 -11.52 -1.64 9.81
C VAL A 119 -11.53 -0.45 10.77
N VAL A 120 -11.41 -0.73 12.06
CA VAL A 120 -11.04 0.28 13.05
C VAL A 120 -9.54 0.10 13.32
N SER A 121 -9.08 -0.33 14.46
CA SER A 121 -7.65 -0.52 14.72
C SER A 121 -7.20 -1.99 14.64
N LYS A 122 -8.15 -2.92 14.60
CA LYS A 122 -7.92 -4.35 14.84
C LYS A 122 -6.96 -5.03 13.86
N LEU A 123 -6.99 -4.68 12.58
CA LEU A 123 -6.14 -5.31 11.55
C LEU A 123 -4.80 -4.60 11.33
N LEU A 124 -4.48 -3.60 12.12
CA LEU A 124 -3.18 -2.96 12.06
C LEU A 124 -2.10 -3.76 12.77
N THR A 125 -2.48 -4.83 13.49
CA THR A 125 -1.58 -5.76 14.17
C THR A 125 -1.81 -7.21 13.72
N GLY A 126 -0.73 -7.97 13.56
CA GLY A 126 -0.80 -9.44 13.41
C GLY A 126 -1.40 -10.01 12.12
N PHE A 127 -1.72 -9.19 11.12
CA PHE A 127 -2.32 -9.62 9.86
C PHE A 127 -1.41 -9.24 8.67
N ASP A 128 -1.02 -10.21 7.88
CA ASP A 128 -0.16 -10.02 6.71
C ASP A 128 -0.96 -10.10 5.41
N ALA A 129 -0.96 -9.00 4.65
CA ALA A 129 -1.58 -8.92 3.33
C ALA A 129 -0.63 -8.21 2.34
N PRO A 130 0.28 -8.93 1.68
CA PRO A 130 1.24 -8.34 0.75
C PRO A 130 0.59 -7.56 -0.40
N SER A 131 -0.60 -7.96 -0.85
CA SER A 131 -1.37 -7.25 -1.88
C SER A 131 -1.90 -5.89 -1.44
N CYS A 132 -1.94 -5.59 -0.12
CA CYS A 132 -2.38 -4.31 0.40
C CYS A 132 -1.44 -3.20 -0.07
N THR A 133 -1.93 -2.34 -0.95
CA THR A 133 -1.15 -1.30 -1.62
C THR A 133 -1.50 0.09 -1.08
N TYR A 134 -2.73 0.29 -0.65
CA TYR A 134 -3.22 1.56 -0.11
C TYR A 134 -3.81 1.38 1.28
N ILE A 135 -3.53 2.33 2.17
CA ILE A 135 -4.27 2.53 3.42
C ILE A 135 -4.88 3.93 3.40
N TYR A 136 -6.18 3.99 3.57
CA TYR A 136 -6.96 5.22 3.71
C TYR A 136 -7.26 5.45 5.18
N LEU A 137 -6.79 6.57 5.72
CA LEU A 137 -6.93 6.92 7.13
C LEU A 137 -8.05 7.95 7.34
N ASP A 138 -9.15 7.53 7.95
CA ASP A 138 -10.18 8.42 8.51
C ASP A 138 -10.28 8.25 10.03
N ASN A 139 -9.15 8.00 10.67
CA ASN A 139 -9.00 7.86 12.12
C ASN A 139 -7.75 8.60 12.59
N GLU A 140 -7.79 9.17 13.77
CA GLU A 140 -6.61 9.68 14.46
C GLU A 140 -5.83 8.50 15.05
N LEU A 141 -4.92 7.95 14.27
CA LEU A 141 -4.01 6.90 14.75
C LEU A 141 -2.92 7.54 15.62
N ARG A 142 -2.58 6.88 16.72
CA ARG A 142 -1.37 7.21 17.49
C ARG A 142 -0.15 6.63 16.78
N ASP A 143 1.02 7.20 17.03
CA ASP A 143 2.27 6.94 16.31
C ASP A 143 2.55 5.46 16.04
N HIS A 144 2.46 4.59 17.05
CA HIS A 144 2.69 3.16 16.89
C HIS A 144 1.72 2.47 15.92
N ASN A 145 0.44 2.79 15.96
CA ASN A 145 -0.56 2.24 15.04
C ASN A 145 -0.37 2.76 13.62
N LEU A 146 0.09 3.99 13.47
CA LEU A 146 0.43 4.57 12.17
C LEU A 146 1.61 3.84 11.54
N PHE A 147 2.67 3.56 12.30
CA PHE A 147 3.82 2.79 11.83
C PHE A 147 3.45 1.39 11.38
N GLN A 148 2.59 0.71 12.12
CA GLN A 148 2.10 -0.61 11.74
C GLN A 148 1.30 -0.58 10.43
N ALA A 149 0.49 0.46 10.21
CA ALA A 149 -0.22 0.66 8.96
C ALA A 149 0.76 0.85 7.79
N ILE A 150 1.79 1.69 7.98
CA ILE A 150 2.83 1.95 6.99
C ILE A 150 3.57 0.65 6.61
N CYS A 151 3.99 -0.14 7.59
CA CYS A 151 4.69 -1.40 7.35
C CYS A 151 3.90 -2.38 6.50
N ARG A 152 2.58 -2.44 6.68
CA ARG A 152 1.71 -3.34 5.91
C ARG A 152 1.66 -3.03 4.44
N THR A 153 1.56 -1.76 4.09
CA THR A 153 1.52 -1.34 2.68
C THR A 153 2.88 -1.43 2.01
N ASN A 154 3.97 -1.39 2.79
CA ASN A 154 5.32 -1.35 2.24
C ASN A 154 5.94 -2.74 1.97
N ARG A 155 5.17 -3.82 2.08
CA ARG A 155 5.63 -5.17 1.76
C ARG A 155 5.71 -5.41 0.26
N LEU A 156 6.68 -6.24 -0.16
CA LEU A 156 6.78 -6.68 -1.54
C LEU A 156 5.64 -7.61 -1.90
N ASP A 157 5.12 -7.46 -3.12
CA ASP A 157 4.12 -8.34 -3.71
C ASP A 157 4.29 -8.34 -5.23
N GLY A 158 5.10 -9.27 -5.72
CA GLY A 158 5.50 -9.32 -7.11
C GLY A 158 6.47 -8.21 -7.53
N ASP A 159 6.69 -8.09 -8.83
CA ASP A 159 7.66 -7.14 -9.41
C ASP A 159 7.06 -5.74 -9.64
N ASP A 160 5.75 -5.60 -9.53
CA ASP A 160 5.00 -4.38 -9.80
C ASP A 160 4.66 -3.56 -8.55
N LYS A 161 5.06 -4.03 -7.37
CA LYS A 161 4.89 -3.31 -6.11
C LYS A 161 6.24 -2.89 -5.52
N ASP A 162 6.58 -1.62 -5.64
CA ASP A 162 7.79 -1.06 -5.06
C ASP A 162 7.60 -0.62 -3.60
N TYR A 163 6.46 -0.02 -3.31
CA TYR A 163 6.07 0.47 -1.98
C TYR A 163 4.54 0.60 -1.88
N GLY A 164 4.05 0.84 -0.67
CA GLY A 164 2.65 1.12 -0.43
C GLY A 164 2.37 2.62 -0.29
N HIS A 165 1.09 2.97 -0.29
CA HIS A 165 0.61 4.34 -0.20
C HIS A 165 -0.29 4.53 1.02
N ILE A 166 -0.19 5.70 1.65
CA ILE A 166 -1.11 6.14 2.70
C ILE A 166 -1.80 7.41 2.25
N VAL A 167 -3.13 7.38 2.26
CA VAL A 167 -3.99 8.54 2.02
C VAL A 167 -4.59 8.97 3.34
N ASP A 168 -4.23 10.16 3.79
CA ASP A 168 -4.58 10.67 5.10
C ASP A 168 -5.68 11.73 5.01
N TYR A 169 -6.91 11.34 5.37
CA TYR A 169 -8.04 12.26 5.43
C TYR A 169 -8.16 13.06 6.73
N LYS A 170 -7.24 12.84 7.68
CA LYS A 170 -7.21 13.51 9.00
C LYS A 170 -6.04 14.47 9.18
N GLU A 171 -5.21 14.64 8.13
CA GLU A 171 -4.02 15.51 8.17
C GLU A 171 -3.06 15.15 9.33
N LEU A 172 -2.92 13.85 9.59
CA LEU A 172 -2.07 13.34 10.67
C LEU A 172 -0.61 13.67 10.41
N PHE A 173 -0.21 13.60 9.15
CA PHE A 173 1.17 13.84 8.71
C PHE A 173 1.55 15.32 8.80
N GLU A 174 0.61 16.25 8.62
CA GLU A 174 0.88 17.69 8.80
C GLU A 174 1.08 18.07 10.28
N LYS A 175 0.43 17.33 11.19
CA LYS A 175 0.53 17.57 12.64
C LYS A 175 1.74 16.92 13.29
N VAL A 176 2.34 15.95 12.62
CA VAL A 176 3.46 15.13 13.09
C VAL A 176 4.69 15.44 12.26
N GLN A 177 5.06 16.71 12.13
CA GLN A 177 6.30 17.12 11.46
C GLN A 177 7.57 16.53 12.10
N ASP A 178 7.46 15.90 13.25
CA ASP A 178 8.57 15.29 13.98
C ASP A 178 8.62 13.76 14.00
N SER A 179 7.69 13.05 13.34
CA SER A 179 7.51 11.61 13.61
C SER A 179 7.12 10.74 12.42
N ILE A 180 7.55 11.00 11.20
CA ILE A 180 7.15 10.16 10.08
C ILE A 180 8.23 9.23 9.61
N ALA A 181 7.86 7.98 9.67
CA ALA A 181 8.71 6.89 9.44
C ALA A 181 8.09 5.83 8.56
N VAL A 182 8.86 5.30 7.67
CA VAL A 182 8.56 4.15 6.86
C VAL A 182 9.44 3.01 7.35
N TYR A 183 8.85 1.94 7.86
CA TYR A 183 9.57 0.75 8.30
C TYR A 183 9.56 -0.33 7.21
N THR A 184 10.65 -1.06 7.09
CA THR A 184 10.68 -2.33 6.40
C THR A 184 10.21 -3.43 7.34
N SER A 185 9.51 -4.43 6.81
CA SER A 185 8.76 -5.43 7.56
C SER A 185 9.57 -6.37 8.46
N ASP A 186 10.89 -6.31 8.40
CA ASP A 186 11.76 -7.28 9.10
C ASP A 186 12.25 -6.80 10.47
N GLU A 187 11.88 -5.58 10.91
CA GLU A 187 12.49 -4.94 12.09
C GLU A 187 11.52 -4.60 13.23
N LEU A 188 10.26 -5.05 13.16
CA LEU A 188 9.28 -4.77 14.21
C LEU A 188 9.01 -5.97 15.12
N ASP A 189 10.06 -6.55 15.70
CA ASP A 189 10.01 -7.20 17.00
C ASP A 189 10.37 -6.16 18.09
N ILE A 190 9.56 -5.11 18.20
CA ILE A 190 9.69 -4.15 19.30
C ILE A 190 8.81 -4.63 20.45
N ASP A 191 9.50 -5.01 21.50
CA ASP A 191 8.98 -5.33 22.82
C ASP A 191 7.96 -4.29 23.31
N GLU A 192 6.82 -4.74 23.78
CA GLU A 192 5.71 -3.92 24.29
C GLU A 192 6.08 -3.26 25.63
N GLY A 193 6.91 -2.24 25.64
CA GLY A 193 7.17 -1.56 26.90
C GLY A 193 8.24 -0.46 26.84
N GLY A 194 7.85 0.75 26.60
CA GLY A 194 8.71 1.91 26.88
C GLY A 194 8.18 3.24 26.36
N ASP A 195 8.07 4.18 27.26
CA ASP A 195 7.65 5.59 27.09
C ASP A 195 8.70 6.47 26.35
N ASP A 196 9.37 5.96 25.30
CA ASP A 196 10.45 6.63 24.59
C ASP A 196 10.22 6.79 23.07
N GLY A 197 9.01 7.21 22.66
CA GLY A 197 8.67 7.45 21.25
C GLY A 197 9.65 8.36 20.50
N ASN A 198 10.30 9.29 21.16
CA ASN A 198 11.25 10.24 20.55
C ASN A 198 12.63 9.62 20.26
N VAL A 199 13.05 8.62 21.03
CA VAL A 199 14.34 7.91 20.82
C VAL A 199 14.18 6.91 19.66
N ALA A 200 13.06 6.20 19.60
CA ALA A 200 12.75 5.27 18.53
C ALA A 200 12.69 5.95 17.14
N VAL A 201 12.16 7.17 17.06
CA VAL A 201 12.08 7.96 15.82
C VAL A 201 13.48 8.38 15.32
N LYS A 202 14.37 8.80 16.20
CA LYS A 202 15.74 9.21 15.81
C LYS A 202 16.57 8.02 15.35
N ASP A 203 16.46 6.90 16.03
CA ASP A 203 17.17 5.67 15.66
C ASP A 203 16.66 5.15 14.33
N TRP A 204 15.38 5.21 14.10
CA TRP A 204 14.76 4.84 12.85
C TRP A 204 15.18 5.73 11.65
N LEU A 205 15.21 7.06 11.78
CA LEU A 205 15.69 7.95 10.70
C LEU A 205 17.15 7.65 10.33
N LYS A 206 17.98 7.37 11.34
CA LYS A 206 19.37 6.98 11.14
C LYS A 206 19.47 5.65 10.39
N GLU A 207 18.65 4.70 10.74
CA GLU A 207 18.60 3.39 10.10
C GLU A 207 18.03 3.46 8.68
N GLY A 208 16.94 4.18 8.48
CA GLY A 208 16.36 4.45 7.17
C GLY A 208 17.35 5.14 6.22
N LYS A 209 18.15 6.09 6.73
CA LYS A 209 19.26 6.69 5.98
C LYS A 209 20.29 5.64 5.60
N ALA A 210 20.72 4.81 6.53
CA ALA A 210 21.73 3.79 6.29
C ALA A 210 21.24 2.75 5.24
N GLN A 211 19.99 2.35 5.31
CA GLN A 211 19.37 1.45 4.33
C GLN A 211 19.27 2.09 2.94
N LEU A 212 18.87 3.35 2.88
CA LEU A 212 18.80 4.09 1.61
C LEU A 212 20.19 4.24 0.97
N ASP A 213 21.19 4.65 1.75
CA ASP A 213 22.56 4.78 1.27
C ASP A 213 23.12 3.44 0.79
N ALA A 214 22.89 2.35 1.53
CA ALA A 214 23.31 1.00 1.17
C ALA A 214 22.62 0.48 -0.11
N ALA A 215 21.32 0.68 -0.23
CA ALA A 215 20.57 0.27 -1.41
C ALA A 215 20.99 1.06 -2.67
N ARG A 216 21.24 2.36 -2.51
CA ARG A 216 21.78 3.22 -3.57
C ARG A 216 23.16 2.76 -4.03
N GLU A 217 24.04 2.47 -3.10
CA GLU A 217 25.40 2.00 -3.40
C GLU A 217 25.38 0.63 -4.10
N ALA A 218 24.57 -0.30 -3.62
CA ALA A 218 24.41 -1.61 -4.23
C ALA A 218 23.90 -1.54 -5.69
N LEU A 219 22.93 -0.67 -5.95
CA LEU A 219 22.40 -0.46 -7.30
C LEU A 219 23.43 0.22 -8.20
N ARG A 220 24.15 1.21 -7.71
CA ARG A 220 25.26 1.86 -8.46
C ARG A 220 26.37 0.88 -8.79
N TYR A 221 26.75 0.02 -7.84
CA TYR A 221 27.76 -1.00 -8.05
C TYR A 221 27.33 -2.01 -9.14
N LEU A 222 26.06 -2.46 -9.10
CA LEU A 222 25.51 -3.34 -10.13
C LEU A 222 25.54 -2.70 -11.53
N CYS A 223 25.36 -1.39 -11.62
CA CYS A 223 25.37 -0.62 -12.86
C CYS A 223 26.76 -0.09 -13.26
N GLU A 224 27.81 -0.31 -12.45
CA GLU A 224 29.15 0.17 -12.74
C GLU A 224 29.70 -0.28 -14.10
N PRO A 225 29.46 -1.55 -14.55
CA PRO A 225 29.91 -2.02 -15.83
C PRO A 225 29.20 -1.43 -17.06
N VAL A 226 28.09 -0.69 -16.86
CA VAL A 226 27.38 -0.03 -17.96
C VAL A 226 28.31 0.98 -18.63
N ALA A 227 28.44 0.87 -19.95
CA ALA A 227 29.33 1.72 -20.75
C ALA A 227 28.93 3.23 -20.66
N MET A 228 29.93 4.09 -20.72
CA MET A 228 29.69 5.53 -20.83
C MET A 228 29.06 5.87 -22.19
N PRO A 229 28.17 6.87 -22.27
CA PRO A 229 27.85 7.88 -21.25
C PRO A 229 26.82 7.45 -20.20
N ARG A 230 26.42 6.19 -20.10
CA ARG A 230 25.42 5.67 -19.16
C ARG A 230 24.04 6.27 -19.35
N GLU A 231 23.63 6.41 -20.59
CA GLU A 231 22.28 6.77 -20.97
C GLU A 231 21.41 5.49 -21.15
N MET A 232 20.13 5.65 -21.42
CA MET A 232 19.18 4.54 -21.52
C MET A 232 19.63 3.45 -22.49
N GLU A 233 20.21 3.82 -23.61
CA GLU A 233 20.69 2.88 -24.65
C GLU A 233 21.76 1.92 -24.10
N GLN A 234 22.72 2.45 -23.32
CA GLN A 234 23.78 1.63 -22.73
C GLN A 234 23.24 0.70 -21.64
N TYR A 235 22.24 1.12 -20.90
CA TYR A 235 21.56 0.24 -19.95
C TYR A 235 20.79 -0.87 -20.66
N LEU A 236 20.06 -0.57 -21.73
CA LEU A 236 19.38 -1.59 -22.52
C LEU A 236 20.35 -2.60 -23.12
N LEU A 237 21.47 -2.12 -23.68
CA LEU A 237 22.49 -3.00 -24.23
C LEU A 237 23.12 -3.90 -23.14
N TYR A 238 23.40 -3.35 -21.98
CA TYR A 238 24.02 -4.11 -20.87
C TYR A 238 23.08 -5.16 -20.28
N PHE A 239 21.82 -4.81 -20.03
CA PHE A 239 20.85 -5.69 -19.38
C PHE A 239 20.05 -6.59 -20.32
N CYS A 240 19.95 -6.26 -21.60
CA CYS A 240 19.20 -7.04 -22.59
C CYS A 240 20.11 -7.69 -23.64
N GLY A 241 21.37 -7.21 -23.77
CA GLY A 241 22.30 -7.65 -24.79
C GLY A 241 22.04 -7.07 -26.18
N ASP A 242 22.78 -7.55 -27.19
CA ASP A 242 22.62 -7.13 -28.58
C ASP A 242 21.36 -7.77 -29.19
N ALA A 243 20.50 -6.93 -29.79
CA ALA A 243 19.27 -7.37 -30.44
C ALA A 243 19.49 -8.33 -31.62
N ASN A 244 20.72 -8.41 -32.14
CA ASN A 244 21.10 -9.35 -33.19
C ASN A 244 21.51 -10.74 -32.66
N ASP A 245 21.68 -10.89 -31.35
CA ASP A 245 21.98 -12.16 -30.70
C ASP A 245 20.69 -12.81 -30.17
N PRO A 246 20.25 -13.95 -30.75
CA PRO A 246 19.02 -14.61 -30.30
C PRO A 246 19.06 -15.12 -28.85
N GLU A 247 20.25 -15.32 -28.28
CA GLU A 247 20.42 -15.81 -26.92
C GLU A 247 20.72 -14.72 -25.91
N ALA A 248 20.87 -13.48 -26.37
CA ALA A 248 21.23 -12.33 -25.52
C ALA A 248 20.31 -12.14 -24.31
N LEU A 249 18.98 -12.21 -24.50
CA LEU A 249 18.02 -12.07 -23.44
C LEU A 249 18.09 -13.21 -22.42
N LEU A 250 18.34 -14.44 -22.86
CA LEU A 250 18.49 -15.58 -21.96
C LEU A 250 19.77 -15.44 -21.12
N ASN A 251 20.87 -15.08 -21.77
CA ASN A 251 22.17 -14.91 -21.10
C ASN A 251 22.19 -13.76 -20.10
N THR A 252 21.40 -12.71 -20.31
CA THR A 252 21.31 -11.52 -19.44
C THR A 252 20.18 -11.58 -18.40
N GLU A 253 19.35 -12.62 -18.41
CA GLU A 253 18.22 -12.75 -17.47
C GLU A 253 18.64 -12.65 -15.98
N PRO A 254 19.70 -13.35 -15.50
CA PRO A 254 20.11 -13.23 -14.11
C PRO A 254 20.53 -11.80 -13.73
N LEU A 255 21.09 -11.06 -14.67
CA LEU A 255 21.51 -9.68 -14.51
C LEU A 255 20.30 -8.75 -14.39
N ARG A 256 19.26 -8.95 -15.23
CA ARG A 256 18.01 -8.23 -15.15
C ARG A 256 17.28 -8.48 -13.83
N ILE A 257 17.19 -9.74 -13.39
CA ILE A 257 16.58 -10.10 -12.10
C ILE A 257 17.28 -9.37 -10.95
N SER A 258 18.63 -9.35 -10.96
CA SER A 258 19.41 -8.63 -9.95
C SER A 258 19.15 -7.13 -9.99
N PHE A 259 19.05 -6.54 -11.18
CA PHE A 259 18.72 -5.13 -11.35
C PHE A 259 17.32 -4.79 -10.82
N TYR A 260 16.30 -5.59 -11.13
CA TYR A 260 14.93 -5.36 -10.66
C TYR A 260 14.84 -5.41 -9.14
N LYS A 261 15.52 -6.37 -8.50
CA LYS A 261 15.58 -6.47 -7.05
C LYS A 261 16.28 -5.27 -6.41
N SER A 262 17.44 -4.88 -6.96
CA SER A 262 18.20 -3.75 -6.43
C SER A 262 17.48 -2.40 -6.65
N ALA A 263 16.87 -2.20 -7.82
CA ALA A 263 16.07 -1.03 -8.10
C ALA A 263 14.84 -0.94 -7.18
N ALA A 264 14.12 -2.05 -6.99
CA ALA A 264 12.99 -2.11 -6.06
C ALA A 264 13.43 -1.81 -4.61
N ALA A 265 14.55 -2.37 -4.17
CA ALA A 265 15.11 -2.09 -2.84
C ALA A 265 15.44 -0.60 -2.65
N PHE A 266 16.07 0.04 -3.66
CA PHE A 266 16.39 1.46 -3.62
C PHE A 266 15.13 2.35 -3.59
N LEU A 267 14.13 2.07 -4.45
CA LEU A 267 12.85 2.77 -4.47
C LEU A 267 12.12 2.67 -3.13
N ARG A 268 12.11 1.48 -2.53
CA ARG A 268 11.48 1.25 -1.22
C ARG A 268 12.21 1.97 -0.09
N ALA A 269 13.53 1.88 -0.05
CA ALA A 269 14.33 2.58 0.95
C ALA A 269 14.16 4.10 0.85
N TYR A 270 14.06 4.65 -0.37
CA TYR A 270 13.73 6.07 -0.58
C TYR A 270 12.32 6.39 -0.09
N ALA A 271 11.29 5.66 -0.54
CA ALA A 271 9.92 5.87 -0.10
C ALA A 271 9.79 5.80 1.42
N ALA A 272 10.65 4.98 2.03
CA ALA A 272 10.74 4.79 3.45
C ALA A 272 10.97 6.09 4.23
N ILE A 273 11.77 7.02 3.77
CA ILE A 273 12.11 8.26 4.47
C ILE A 273 11.90 9.52 3.61
N ALA A 274 11.18 9.39 2.49
CA ALA A 274 11.04 10.45 1.49
C ALA A 274 10.54 11.78 2.05
N GLN A 275 9.70 11.76 3.08
CA GLN A 275 9.17 12.97 3.70
C GLN A 275 10.08 13.58 4.78
N ASN A 276 11.12 12.85 5.21
CA ASN A 276 12.02 13.25 6.28
C ASN A 276 13.50 13.21 5.88
N LEU A 277 13.79 13.37 4.60
CA LEU A 277 15.16 13.31 4.10
C LEU A 277 16.08 14.39 4.73
N GLU A 278 15.57 15.59 4.96
CA GLU A 278 16.33 16.66 5.64
C GLU A 278 16.61 16.28 7.10
N ASP A 279 15.61 15.74 7.81
CA ASP A 279 15.75 15.30 9.21
C ASP A 279 16.68 14.07 9.33
N ALA A 280 16.72 13.23 8.30
CA ALA A 280 17.68 12.14 8.17
C ALA A 280 19.12 12.63 7.84
N GLY A 281 19.29 13.92 7.59
CA GLY A 281 20.59 14.57 7.40
C GLY A 281 21.06 14.63 5.94
N TYR A 282 20.16 14.56 4.96
CA TYR A 282 20.48 14.85 3.57
C TYR A 282 20.41 16.35 3.30
N SER A 283 21.37 16.88 2.54
CA SER A 283 21.30 18.26 2.06
C SER A 283 20.29 18.39 0.91
N ALA A 284 19.81 19.59 0.63
CA ALA A 284 18.94 19.88 -0.50
C ALA A 284 19.54 19.40 -1.85
N ALA A 285 20.86 19.46 -1.99
CA ALA A 285 21.57 18.97 -3.18
C ALA A 285 21.53 17.44 -3.26
N ASP A 286 21.68 16.74 -2.12
CA ASP A 286 21.59 15.28 -2.06
C ASP A 286 20.16 14.80 -2.36
N ILE A 287 19.16 15.49 -1.85
CA ILE A 287 17.74 15.21 -2.10
C ILE A 287 17.45 15.34 -3.59
N ALA A 288 17.83 16.44 -4.22
CA ALA A 288 17.64 16.62 -5.65
C ALA A 288 18.38 15.57 -6.50
N ALA A 289 19.55 15.10 -6.05
CA ALA A 289 20.28 14.04 -6.70
C ALA A 289 19.56 12.68 -6.53
N LEU A 290 19.06 12.38 -5.33
CA LEU A 290 18.29 11.17 -5.04
C LEU A 290 17.02 11.10 -5.89
N GLU A 291 16.25 12.18 -5.97
CA GLU A 291 15.02 12.26 -6.76
C GLU A 291 15.28 11.96 -8.24
N LYS A 292 16.34 12.52 -8.80
CA LYS A 292 16.74 12.23 -10.18
C LYS A 292 17.15 10.77 -10.40
N GLU A 293 17.86 10.18 -9.44
CA GLU A 293 18.24 8.77 -9.51
C GLU A 293 17.03 7.85 -9.38
N ILE A 294 16.09 8.16 -8.51
CA ILE A 294 14.83 7.42 -8.36
C ILE A 294 14.05 7.42 -9.67
N GLU A 295 13.85 8.58 -10.28
CA GLU A 295 13.19 8.70 -11.58
C GLU A 295 13.94 7.91 -12.66
N PHE A 296 15.24 8.13 -12.77
CA PHE A 296 16.07 7.45 -13.77
C PHE A 296 16.04 5.92 -13.65
N TYR A 297 16.21 5.35 -12.44
CA TYR A 297 16.19 3.90 -12.28
C TYR A 297 14.81 3.30 -12.41
N SER A 298 13.75 4.03 -12.06
CA SER A 298 12.37 3.62 -12.31
C SER A 298 12.09 3.53 -13.82
N ASP A 299 12.47 4.55 -14.57
CA ASP A 299 12.32 4.58 -16.02
C ASP A 299 13.16 3.51 -16.71
N THR A 300 14.39 3.34 -16.25
CA THR A 300 15.31 2.31 -16.76
C THR A 300 14.74 0.90 -16.55
N ARG A 301 14.19 0.62 -15.37
CA ARG A 301 13.54 -0.67 -15.09
C ARG A 301 12.37 -0.93 -16.04
N THR A 302 11.53 0.07 -16.24
CA THR A 302 10.38 -0.01 -17.16
C THR A 302 10.85 -0.24 -18.59
N ALA A 303 11.88 0.48 -19.04
CA ALA A 303 12.44 0.34 -20.38
C ALA A 303 13.06 -1.05 -20.61
N ILE A 304 13.80 -1.58 -19.62
CA ILE A 304 14.40 -2.93 -19.68
C ILE A 304 13.30 -3.99 -19.77
N LYS A 305 12.28 -3.95 -18.92
CA LYS A 305 11.14 -4.89 -18.96
C LYS A 305 10.42 -4.88 -20.30
N LYS A 306 10.17 -3.70 -20.83
CA LYS A 306 9.55 -3.54 -22.15
C LYS A 306 10.42 -4.11 -23.28
N HIS A 307 11.72 -3.83 -23.24
CA HIS A 307 12.67 -4.29 -24.26
C HIS A 307 12.87 -5.81 -24.22
N SER A 308 12.90 -6.39 -23.03
CA SER A 308 13.03 -7.85 -22.84
C SER A 308 11.72 -8.61 -23.09
N GLY A 309 10.59 -7.92 -23.25
CA GLY A 309 9.28 -8.55 -23.40
C GLY A 309 8.72 -9.14 -22.10
N GLU A 310 9.31 -8.82 -20.95
CA GLU A 310 8.87 -9.27 -19.62
C GLU A 310 7.66 -8.47 -19.12
N GLU A 311 7.37 -7.32 -19.74
CA GLU A 311 6.21 -6.51 -19.47
C GLU A 311 5.37 -6.36 -20.74
N LEU A 312 4.14 -6.85 -20.70
CA LEU A 312 3.16 -6.55 -21.73
C LEU A 312 2.76 -5.07 -21.60
N ASP A 313 3.03 -4.28 -22.65
CA ASP A 313 2.55 -2.91 -22.73
C ASP A 313 1.03 -2.91 -22.93
N ILE A 314 0.29 -2.85 -21.80
CA ILE A 314 -1.19 -2.80 -21.82
C ILE A 314 -1.75 -1.40 -22.09
N LYS A 315 -0.90 -0.37 -22.18
CA LYS A 315 -1.37 1.02 -22.46
C LYS A 315 -2.19 1.15 -23.74
N PRO A 316 -1.89 0.46 -24.85
CA PRO A 316 -2.76 0.46 -26.03
C PRO A 316 -4.15 -0.14 -25.79
N TYR A 317 -4.25 -1.09 -24.84
CA TYR A 317 -5.51 -1.76 -24.50
C TYR A 317 -6.32 -1.04 -23.43
N GLU A 318 -5.68 -0.24 -22.57
CA GLU A 318 -6.38 0.60 -21.60
C GLU A 318 -7.29 1.64 -22.25
N ALA A 319 -6.90 2.20 -23.40
CA ALA A 319 -7.71 3.16 -24.14
C ALA A 319 -9.01 2.52 -24.67
N ASP A 320 -8.93 1.28 -25.16
CA ASP A 320 -10.09 0.53 -25.67
C ASP A 320 -10.99 0.03 -24.54
N MET A 321 -10.41 -0.38 -23.40
CA MET A 321 -11.18 -0.78 -22.22
C MET A 321 -11.91 0.38 -21.54
N ARG A 322 -11.33 1.56 -21.51
CA ARG A 322 -12.03 2.78 -21.03
C ARG A 322 -13.22 3.17 -21.91
N HIS A 323 -13.14 2.89 -23.19
CA HIS A 323 -14.26 3.15 -24.13
C HIS A 323 -15.42 2.18 -23.92
N LEU A 324 -15.15 0.95 -23.49
CA LEU A 324 -16.15 -0.07 -23.18
C LEU A 324 -16.85 0.14 -21.83
N ILE A 325 -16.22 0.87 -20.90
CA ILE A 325 -16.79 1.16 -19.57
C ILE A 325 -17.65 2.44 -19.59
N ASN A 326 -17.42 3.34 -20.56
CA ASN A 326 -18.13 4.61 -20.69
C ASN A 326 -19.28 4.58 -21.72
N THR A 327 -19.62 3.45 -22.29
CA THR A 327 -20.80 3.19 -23.11
C THR A 327 -21.79 2.31 -22.39
#